data_503a92bd8234a82aa20cb1c5322930ad
#
_entry.id   503a92bd8234a82aa20cb1c5322930ad
#
_cell.length_a   1.000
_cell.length_b   1.000
_cell.length_c   1.000
_cell.angle_alpha   90.00
_cell.angle_beta   90.00
_cell.angle_gamma   90.00
#
_symmetry.space_group_name_H-M   'P 1'
#
loop_
_entity.id
_entity.type
_entity.pdbx_description
1 polymer ?
#
loop_
_entity_poly.entity_id
_entity_poly.type
_entity_poly.pdbx_seq_one_letter_code
_entity_poly.pdbx_strand_id
1 'polypeptide(L)'
;MSMIDLRLGDCIQLSKELEDNSIDCTVTSPPYNKCGVGGGLFRKIEYAAFDDTLPEDQYQDQQIELLNILFDKTKPGGSFFYNHKVRYFKGNAISPWQWLVKTKWNIREEIVWNRGSGPEISGYRFIQIDERVYWLCKGEKHPRLPRRSANYGSVWKFGPEMSNPHPAPYPI
;
A
#
# COMPACT_ATOMS: atom_id res chain seq x y z
N MET A 1 -18.27 -23.22 4.26
CA MET A 1 -18.31 -22.41 3.03
C MET A 1 -17.55 -21.14 3.29
N SER A 2 -16.61 -20.76 2.43
CA SER A 2 -15.98 -19.43 2.50
C SER A 2 -17.03 -18.39 2.10
N MET A 3 -17.27 -17.43 2.97
CA MET A 3 -18.19 -16.31 2.72
C MET A 3 -17.36 -15.13 2.15
N ILE A 4 -17.82 -14.55 1.04
CA ILE A 4 -17.26 -13.32 0.50
C ILE A 4 -18.21 -12.18 0.90
N ASP A 5 -17.66 -11.16 1.57
CA ASP A 5 -18.39 -9.94 1.95
C ASP A 5 -17.79 -8.77 1.16
N LEU A 6 -18.57 -8.21 0.23
CA LEU A 6 -18.17 -7.07 -0.59
C LEU A 6 -18.92 -5.81 -0.12
N ARG A 7 -18.17 -4.80 0.31
CA ARG A 7 -18.71 -3.53 0.81
C ARG A 7 -18.26 -2.37 -0.06
N LEU A 8 -19.21 -1.54 -0.49
CA LEU A 8 -18.94 -0.31 -1.22
C LEU A 8 -19.06 0.88 -0.27
N GLY A 9 -18.02 1.70 -0.16
CA GLY A 9 -18.03 2.89 0.69
C GLY A 9 -16.63 3.40 1.03
N ASP A 10 -16.57 4.38 1.89
CA ASP A 10 -15.32 4.90 2.43
C ASP A 10 -14.64 3.86 3.32
N CYS A 11 -13.38 3.54 3.02
CA CYS A 11 -12.67 2.46 3.71
C CYS A 11 -12.41 2.75 5.19
N ILE A 12 -12.26 4.02 5.59
CA ILE A 12 -12.09 4.41 7.00
C ILE A 12 -13.38 4.13 7.77
N GLN A 13 -14.52 4.53 7.21
CA GLN A 13 -15.82 4.31 7.85
C GLN A 13 -16.16 2.82 7.93
N LEU A 14 -16.05 2.11 6.82
CA LEU A 14 -16.32 0.67 6.77
C LEU A 14 -15.37 -0.14 7.67
N SER A 15 -14.12 0.28 7.82
CA SER A 15 -13.18 -0.38 8.73
C SER A 15 -13.55 -0.20 10.20
N LYS A 16 -14.18 0.92 10.57
CA LYS A 16 -14.67 1.13 11.95
C LYS A 16 -15.77 0.16 12.35
N GLU A 17 -16.57 -0.30 11.38
CA GLU A 17 -17.66 -1.25 11.59
C GLU A 17 -17.20 -2.69 11.84
N LEU A 18 -15.95 -3.02 11.52
CA LEU A 18 -15.42 -4.35 11.74
C LEU A 18 -15.24 -4.63 13.22
N GLU A 19 -15.38 -5.89 13.60
CA GLU A 19 -15.14 -6.35 14.95
C GLU A 19 -13.64 -6.30 15.30
N ASP A 20 -13.30 -5.88 16.52
CA ASP A 20 -11.92 -5.85 16.99
C ASP A 20 -11.32 -7.24 17.05
N ASN A 21 -10.04 -7.36 16.68
CA ASN A 21 -9.32 -8.63 16.64
C ASN A 21 -10.01 -9.72 15.80
N SER A 22 -10.66 -9.33 14.69
CA SER A 22 -11.34 -10.26 13.78
C SER A 22 -10.51 -10.61 12.54
N ILE A 23 -9.56 -9.74 12.12
CA ILE A 23 -8.80 -9.86 10.88
C ILE A 23 -7.50 -10.61 11.12
N ASP A 24 -7.21 -11.62 10.30
CA ASP A 24 -5.94 -12.34 10.31
C ASP A 24 -4.88 -11.64 9.43
N CYS A 25 -5.29 -11.12 8.28
CA CYS A 25 -4.40 -10.49 7.32
C CYS A 25 -5.13 -9.42 6.50
N THR A 26 -4.51 -8.26 6.33
CA THR A 26 -4.94 -7.21 5.41
C THR A 26 -3.94 -7.05 4.28
N VAL A 27 -4.43 -6.86 3.06
CA VAL A 27 -3.61 -6.51 1.89
C VAL A 27 -4.26 -5.32 1.20
N THR A 28 -3.52 -4.25 0.98
CA THR A 28 -4.05 -3.08 0.28
C THR A 28 -2.97 -2.28 -0.44
N SER A 29 -3.42 -1.55 -1.44
CA SER A 29 -2.68 -0.50 -2.14
C SER A 29 -3.59 0.73 -2.19
N PRO A 30 -3.46 1.67 -1.27
CA PRO A 30 -4.32 2.87 -1.24
C PRO A 30 -4.00 3.78 -2.43
N PRO A 31 -4.85 4.77 -2.75
CA PRO A 31 -4.48 5.87 -3.63
C PRO A 31 -3.20 6.55 -3.14
N TYR A 32 -2.29 6.93 -4.05
CA TYR A 32 -0.93 7.34 -3.68
C TYR A 32 -0.76 8.86 -3.53
N ASN A 33 -1.83 9.63 -3.52
CA ASN A 33 -1.80 11.10 -3.43
C ASN A 33 -0.81 11.71 -4.44
N LYS A 34 -1.04 11.46 -5.71
CA LYS A 34 -0.12 11.88 -6.78
C LYS A 34 -0.09 13.38 -7.03
N CYS A 35 -0.81 14.18 -6.22
CA CYS A 35 -0.86 15.66 -6.26
C CYS A 35 -1.21 16.22 -7.63
N GLY A 36 -2.07 15.54 -8.41
CA GLY A 36 -2.37 15.96 -9.76
C GLY A 36 -1.17 15.93 -10.72
N VAL A 37 -0.01 15.47 -10.28
CA VAL A 37 1.23 15.34 -11.07
C VAL A 37 1.16 14.07 -11.91
N GLY A 38 0.24 14.04 -12.82
CA GLY A 38 0.16 13.11 -13.92
C GLY A 38 0.25 13.88 -15.24
N GLY A 39 1.11 14.89 -15.28
CA GLY A 39 1.48 15.60 -16.50
C GLY A 39 2.43 14.75 -17.33
N GLY A 40 1.95 13.70 -17.96
CA GLY A 40 2.71 12.85 -18.85
C GLY A 40 1.76 12.07 -19.76
N LEU A 41 2.30 11.30 -20.68
CA LEU A 41 1.63 10.40 -21.62
C LEU A 41 0.64 9.40 -20.97
N PHE A 42 0.52 9.38 -19.65
CA PHE A 42 -0.26 8.43 -18.89
C PHE A 42 -1.54 9.08 -18.35
N ARG A 43 -2.63 8.36 -18.57
CA ARG A 43 -3.98 8.74 -18.18
C ARG A 43 -4.04 9.05 -16.67
N LYS A 44 -4.50 10.24 -16.30
CA LYS A 44 -4.82 10.56 -14.91
C LYS A 44 -5.87 9.55 -14.42
N ILE A 45 -5.56 8.83 -13.36
CA ILE A 45 -6.54 7.98 -12.69
C ILE A 45 -7.39 8.92 -11.84
N GLU A 46 -8.67 9.04 -12.18
CA GLU A 46 -9.64 9.78 -11.37
C GLU A 46 -10.45 8.77 -10.55
N TYR A 47 -10.38 8.91 -9.25
CA TYR A 47 -11.22 8.15 -8.33
C TYR A 47 -12.53 8.91 -8.13
N ALA A 48 -13.67 8.20 -8.24
CA ALA A 48 -14.99 8.84 -8.15
C ALA A 48 -15.30 9.43 -6.76
N ALA A 49 -14.64 8.92 -5.71
CA ALA A 49 -14.94 9.28 -4.33
C ALA A 49 -13.72 9.61 -3.47
N PHE A 50 -12.51 9.63 -4.05
CA PHE A 50 -11.28 9.93 -3.33
C PHE A 50 -10.51 11.07 -4.00
N ASP A 51 -10.18 12.10 -3.22
CA ASP A 51 -9.32 13.19 -3.68
C ASP A 51 -7.84 12.78 -3.60
N ASP A 52 -7.26 12.39 -4.74
CA ASP A 52 -5.85 12.00 -4.88
C ASP A 52 -4.90 13.23 -4.94
N THR A 53 -5.36 14.40 -4.48
CA THR A 53 -4.61 15.67 -4.50
C THR A 53 -4.57 16.37 -3.15
N LEU A 54 -4.73 15.63 -2.07
CA LEU A 54 -4.72 16.17 -0.71
C LEU A 54 -3.39 16.84 -0.37
N PRO A 55 -3.38 17.87 0.50
CA PRO A 55 -2.17 18.32 1.16
C PRO A 55 -1.43 17.15 1.80
N GLU A 56 -0.11 17.17 1.73
CA GLU A 56 0.69 15.99 2.10
C GLU A 56 0.53 15.57 3.56
N ASP A 57 0.41 16.52 4.45
CA ASP A 57 0.15 16.30 5.88
C ASP A 57 -1.22 15.64 6.10
N GLN A 58 -2.26 16.13 5.45
CA GLN A 58 -3.60 15.54 5.53
C GLN A 58 -3.62 14.10 4.98
N TYR A 59 -2.92 13.86 3.86
CA TYR A 59 -2.81 12.52 3.32
C TYR A 59 -2.14 11.57 4.31
N GLN A 60 -1.00 11.98 4.89
CA GLN A 60 -0.30 11.14 5.87
C GLN A 60 -1.16 10.88 7.10
N ASP A 61 -1.88 11.88 7.60
CA ASP A 61 -2.78 11.73 8.75
C ASP A 61 -3.92 10.74 8.46
N GLN A 62 -4.51 10.79 7.27
CA GLN A 62 -5.52 9.80 6.84
C GLN A 62 -4.94 8.38 6.76
N GLN A 63 -3.71 8.23 6.24
CA GLN A 63 -3.06 6.92 6.22
C GLN A 63 -2.79 6.39 7.63
N ILE A 64 -2.34 7.25 8.55
CA ILE A 64 -2.12 6.89 9.96
C ILE A 64 -3.45 6.50 10.62
N GLU A 65 -4.54 7.24 10.38
CA GLU A 65 -5.88 6.91 10.91
C GLU A 65 -6.32 5.53 10.45
N LEU A 66 -6.32 5.28 9.14
CA LEU A 66 -6.73 4.00 8.56
C LEU A 66 -5.89 2.84 9.11
N LEU A 67 -4.57 2.99 9.12
CA LEU A 67 -3.67 1.97 9.61
C LEU A 67 -3.89 1.66 11.09
N ASN A 68 -4.14 2.67 11.93
CA ASN A 68 -4.40 2.48 13.35
C ASN A 68 -5.77 1.84 13.62
N ILE A 69 -6.80 2.17 12.83
CA ILE A 69 -8.10 1.48 12.90
C ILE A 69 -7.90 0.00 12.56
N LEU A 70 -7.24 -0.31 11.45
CA LEU A 70 -7.01 -1.68 11.03
C LEU A 70 -6.09 -2.45 12.00
N PHE A 71 -5.20 -1.76 12.71
CA PHE A 71 -4.46 -2.37 13.81
C PHE A 71 -5.40 -2.90 14.90
N ASP A 72 -6.37 -2.09 15.32
CA ASP A 72 -7.32 -2.50 16.37
C ASP A 72 -8.20 -3.67 15.90
N LYS A 73 -8.55 -3.71 14.60
CA LYS A 73 -9.35 -4.79 13.98
C LYS A 73 -8.55 -6.09 13.73
N THR A 74 -7.23 -6.00 13.67
CA THR A 74 -6.37 -7.15 13.41
C THR A 74 -6.12 -7.95 14.68
N LYS A 75 -6.10 -9.28 14.58
CA LYS A 75 -5.76 -10.20 15.67
C LYS A 75 -4.31 -10.01 16.14
N PRO A 76 -4.00 -10.26 17.44
CA PRO A 76 -2.60 -10.33 17.87
C PRO A 76 -1.81 -11.34 17.02
N GLY A 77 -0.65 -10.91 16.49
CA GLY A 77 0.15 -11.71 15.55
C GLY A 77 -0.32 -11.65 14.10
N GLY A 78 -1.42 -10.98 13.80
CA GLY A 78 -1.90 -10.77 12.44
C GLY A 78 -0.98 -9.86 11.63
N SER A 79 -1.15 -9.88 10.31
CA SER A 79 -0.28 -9.23 9.34
C SER A 79 -1.03 -8.20 8.50
N PHE A 80 -0.29 -7.19 8.05
CA PHE A 80 -0.78 -6.20 7.08
C PHE A 80 0.27 -6.00 6.00
N PHE A 81 -0.10 -6.24 4.75
CA PHE A 81 0.73 -5.96 3.58
C PHE A 81 0.26 -4.66 2.93
N TYR A 82 1.03 -3.61 3.13
CA TYR A 82 0.74 -2.27 2.66
C TYR A 82 1.60 -1.95 1.45
N ASN A 83 1.01 -1.98 0.25
CA ASN A 83 1.72 -1.61 -0.97
C ASN A 83 1.67 -0.10 -1.17
N HIS A 84 2.83 0.49 -1.38
CA HIS A 84 2.96 1.90 -1.69
C HIS A 84 4.29 2.17 -2.39
N LYS A 85 4.39 3.27 -3.11
CA LYS A 85 5.65 3.69 -3.71
C LYS A 85 6.22 4.94 -3.05
N VAL A 86 7.53 5.13 -3.19
CA VAL A 86 8.15 6.43 -2.93
C VAL A 86 7.61 7.43 -3.94
N ARG A 87 7.14 8.56 -3.46
CA ARG A 87 6.68 9.69 -4.27
C ARG A 87 7.74 10.78 -4.27
N TYR A 88 7.63 11.69 -5.22
CA TYR A 88 8.57 12.81 -5.32
C TYR A 88 7.78 14.10 -5.42
N PHE A 89 8.09 15.05 -4.56
CA PHE A 89 7.43 16.34 -4.51
C PHE A 89 8.46 17.44 -4.24
N LYS A 90 8.49 18.48 -5.10
CA LYS A 90 9.43 19.60 -5.01
C LYS A 90 10.90 19.14 -4.82
N GLY A 91 11.32 18.13 -5.59
CA GLY A 91 12.68 17.60 -5.55
C GLY A 91 12.99 16.66 -4.38
N ASN A 92 12.07 16.42 -3.47
CA ASN A 92 12.25 15.54 -2.32
C ASN A 92 11.54 14.21 -2.51
N ALA A 93 12.17 13.13 -2.04
CA ALA A 93 11.54 11.82 -1.94
C ALA A 93 10.64 11.79 -0.69
N ILE A 94 9.40 11.33 -0.88
CA ILE A 94 8.43 11.10 0.19
C ILE A 94 8.23 9.60 0.31
N SER A 95 8.79 9.02 1.37
CA SER A 95 8.71 7.59 1.64
C SER A 95 7.58 7.28 2.62
N PRO A 96 6.85 6.17 2.45
CA PRO A 96 5.87 5.68 3.41
C PRO A 96 6.41 5.52 4.84
N TRP A 97 7.70 5.33 5.01
CA TRP A 97 8.33 5.32 6.34
C TRP A 97 7.98 6.55 7.17
N GLN A 98 7.76 7.71 6.54
CA GLN A 98 7.47 8.97 7.25
C GLN A 98 6.19 8.92 8.09
N TRP A 99 5.21 8.10 7.69
CA TRP A 99 3.97 7.91 8.45
C TRP A 99 3.86 6.53 9.09
N LEU A 100 4.45 5.49 8.50
CA LEU A 100 4.39 4.14 9.07
C LEU A 100 4.98 4.07 10.48
N VAL A 101 6.09 4.77 10.74
CA VAL A 101 6.73 4.83 12.07
C VAL A 101 5.87 5.56 13.12
N LYS A 102 4.82 6.27 12.70
CA LYS A 102 3.89 6.97 13.60
C LYS A 102 2.66 6.10 13.93
N THR A 103 2.54 4.93 13.34
CA THR A 103 1.42 4.00 13.57
C THR A 103 1.70 3.05 14.73
N LYS A 104 0.64 2.33 15.17
CA LYS A 104 0.76 1.27 16.19
C LYS A 104 1.47 0.01 15.68
N TRP A 105 1.73 -0.10 14.39
CA TRP A 105 2.26 -1.30 13.75
C TRP A 105 3.75 -1.48 13.96
N ASN A 106 4.20 -2.71 14.16
CA ASN A 106 5.59 -3.08 14.01
C ASN A 106 5.89 -3.32 12.53
N ILE A 107 6.83 -2.57 11.96
CA ILE A 107 7.28 -2.77 10.59
C ILE A 107 8.22 -3.99 10.59
N ARG A 108 7.72 -5.10 10.04
CA ARG A 108 8.44 -6.37 10.00
C ARG A 108 9.49 -6.42 8.92
N GLU A 109 9.12 -5.97 7.72
CA GLU A 109 9.97 -6.02 6.54
C GLU A 109 9.52 -5.02 5.49
N GLU A 110 10.46 -4.50 4.72
CA GLU A 110 10.21 -3.78 3.48
C GLU A 110 10.58 -4.68 2.31
N ILE A 111 9.59 -5.03 1.50
CA ILE A 111 9.73 -5.86 0.31
C ILE A 111 9.77 -4.95 -0.91
N VAL A 112 10.74 -5.15 -1.78
CA VAL A 112 10.87 -4.43 -3.05
C VAL A 112 10.14 -5.19 -4.14
N TRP A 113 9.07 -4.64 -4.68
CA TRP A 113 8.44 -5.17 -5.88
C TRP A 113 9.07 -4.50 -7.11
N ASN A 114 9.96 -5.21 -7.79
CA ASN A 114 10.56 -4.80 -9.04
C ASN A 114 9.62 -5.17 -10.20
N ARG A 115 9.04 -4.15 -10.83
CA ARG A 115 8.11 -4.27 -11.97
C ARG A 115 8.83 -4.40 -13.32
N GLY A 116 10.16 -4.26 -13.34
CA GLY A 116 11.00 -4.35 -14.55
C GLY A 116 11.02 -3.07 -15.40
N SER A 117 9.99 -2.23 -15.33
CA SER A 117 9.91 -0.99 -16.11
C SER A 117 9.15 0.10 -15.37
N GLY A 118 9.33 1.34 -15.79
CA GLY A 118 8.64 2.50 -15.25
C GLY A 118 8.45 3.58 -16.32
N PRO A 119 7.42 4.43 -16.17
CA PRO A 119 7.05 5.41 -17.18
C PRO A 119 7.88 6.70 -17.20
N GLU A 120 8.77 6.88 -16.26
CA GLU A 120 9.43 8.16 -16.05
C GLU A 120 10.70 8.31 -16.89
N ILE A 121 10.76 9.34 -17.70
CA ILE A 121 11.93 9.75 -18.49
C ILE A 121 12.19 11.25 -18.24
N SER A 122 12.21 11.67 -16.96
CA SER A 122 12.41 13.11 -16.66
C SER A 122 13.88 13.56 -16.80
N GLY A 123 14.83 12.64 -16.81
CA GLY A 123 16.26 12.95 -16.83
C GLY A 123 16.84 13.53 -15.53
N TYR A 124 15.99 13.81 -14.53
CA TYR A 124 16.42 14.38 -13.25
C TYR A 124 16.62 13.34 -12.14
N ARG A 125 16.23 12.09 -12.40
CA ARG A 125 16.39 10.96 -11.48
C ARG A 125 16.40 9.65 -12.26
N PHE A 126 16.77 8.57 -11.58
CA PHE A 126 16.66 7.23 -12.14
C PHE A 126 15.18 6.85 -12.37
N ILE A 127 14.93 6.04 -13.40
CA ILE A 127 13.59 5.51 -13.68
C ILE A 127 13.15 4.64 -12.50
N GLN A 128 12.01 4.99 -11.91
CA GLN A 128 11.43 4.21 -10.82
C GLN A 128 10.74 2.96 -11.38
N ILE A 129 11.40 1.82 -11.25
CA ILE A 129 10.94 0.52 -11.74
C ILE A 129 10.37 -0.36 -10.61
N ASP A 130 10.21 0.20 -9.43
CA ASP A 130 9.85 -0.54 -8.24
C ASP A 130 8.73 0.15 -7.44
N GLU A 131 8.06 -0.67 -6.64
CA GLU A 131 7.19 -0.27 -5.54
C GLU A 131 7.63 -0.97 -4.25
N ARG A 132 7.05 -0.59 -3.14
CA ARG A 132 7.34 -1.17 -1.83
C ARG A 132 6.10 -1.86 -1.29
N VAL A 133 6.29 -3.03 -0.71
CA VAL A 133 5.27 -3.70 0.09
C VAL A 133 5.81 -3.77 1.51
N TYR A 134 5.17 -3.03 2.41
CA TYR A 134 5.54 -3.03 3.82
C TYR A 134 4.76 -4.13 4.53
N TRP A 135 5.48 -5.11 5.07
CA TRP A 135 4.88 -6.11 5.94
C TRP A 135 4.87 -5.60 7.36
N LEU A 136 3.69 -5.33 7.86
CA LEU A 136 3.43 -4.85 9.21
C LEU A 136 2.82 -5.98 10.04
N CYS A 137 3.15 -6.03 11.34
CA CYS A 137 2.64 -7.05 12.25
C CYS A 137 2.07 -6.42 13.52
N LYS A 138 0.98 -7.00 14.04
CA LYS A 138 0.44 -6.62 15.35
C LYS A 138 1.13 -7.39 16.46
N GLY A 139 1.94 -6.67 17.26
CA GLY A 139 2.69 -7.23 18.37
C GLY A 139 4.00 -7.91 17.96
N GLU A 140 4.70 -8.47 18.93
CA GLU A 140 6.03 -9.10 18.74
C GLU A 140 5.95 -10.48 18.09
N LYS A 141 4.87 -11.22 18.36
CA LYS A 141 4.63 -12.53 17.77
C LYS A 141 4.05 -12.36 16.37
N HIS A 142 4.73 -12.88 15.38
CA HIS A 142 4.31 -12.88 13.98
C HIS A 142 4.28 -14.30 13.43
N PRO A 143 3.44 -14.56 12.44
CA PRO A 143 3.34 -15.86 11.84
C PRO A 143 4.68 -16.29 11.25
N ARG A 144 5.02 -17.56 11.41
CA ARG A 144 6.17 -18.13 10.68
C ARG A 144 5.77 -18.28 9.22
N LEU A 145 6.64 -17.83 8.35
CA LEU A 145 6.50 -18.13 6.93
C LEU A 145 6.58 -19.64 6.71
N PRO A 146 5.75 -20.22 5.82
CA PRO A 146 5.89 -21.62 5.43
C PRO A 146 7.32 -21.89 4.93
N ARG A 147 7.84 -23.12 5.15
CA ARG A 147 9.20 -23.48 4.72
C ARG A 147 9.48 -23.18 3.24
N ARG A 148 8.46 -23.30 2.38
CA ARG A 148 8.57 -22.95 0.95
C ARG A 148 8.85 -21.47 0.72
N SER A 149 8.41 -20.59 1.62
CA SER A 149 8.63 -19.15 1.51
C SER A 149 10.07 -18.74 1.84
N ALA A 150 10.85 -19.58 2.53
CA ALA A 150 12.27 -19.32 2.79
C ALA A 150 13.12 -19.18 1.51
N ASN A 151 12.60 -19.64 0.37
CA ASN A 151 13.25 -19.51 -0.94
C ASN A 151 12.90 -18.20 -1.66
N TYR A 152 11.99 -17.40 -1.14
CA TYR A 152 11.64 -16.10 -1.71
C TYR A 152 12.43 -15.00 -1.01
N GLY A 153 13.21 -14.26 -1.78
CA GLY A 153 13.89 -13.07 -1.27
C GLY A 153 12.93 -11.88 -1.08
N SER A 154 13.41 -10.85 -0.40
CA SER A 154 12.67 -9.58 -0.23
C SER A 154 12.60 -8.72 -1.49
N VAL A 155 13.15 -9.19 -2.61
CA VAL A 155 13.00 -8.55 -3.93
C VAL A 155 12.15 -9.44 -4.83
N TRP A 156 10.91 -9.02 -5.04
CA TRP A 156 9.99 -9.71 -5.94
C TRP A 156 10.12 -9.17 -7.36
N LYS A 157 10.19 -10.06 -8.36
CA LYS A 157 10.36 -9.72 -9.77
C LYS A 157 9.21 -10.27 -10.59
N PHE A 158 8.22 -9.45 -10.85
CA PHE A 158 7.12 -9.73 -11.78
C PHE A 158 6.54 -8.42 -12.30
N GLY A 159 6.08 -8.45 -13.55
CA GLY A 159 5.48 -7.29 -14.21
C GLY A 159 4.05 -7.02 -13.72
N PRO A 160 3.52 -5.82 -13.99
CA PRO A 160 2.11 -5.54 -13.79
C PRO A 160 1.27 -6.30 -14.82
N GLU A 161 0.06 -6.69 -14.43
CA GLU A 161 -0.92 -7.27 -15.36
C GLU A 161 -1.52 -6.16 -16.23
N MET A 162 -1.25 -6.20 -17.54
CA MET A 162 -1.67 -5.15 -18.47
C MET A 162 -3.07 -5.37 -19.05
N SER A 163 -3.62 -6.58 -18.95
CA SER A 163 -4.96 -6.93 -19.43
C SER A 163 -6.05 -6.73 -18.37
N ASN A 164 -5.70 -6.27 -17.20
CA ASN A 164 -6.63 -6.03 -16.10
C ASN A 164 -7.62 -4.90 -16.46
N PRO A 165 -8.93 -5.09 -16.28
CA PRO A 165 -9.93 -4.04 -16.48
C PRO A 165 -9.82 -2.88 -15.47
N HIS A 166 -9.10 -3.07 -14.37
CA HIS A 166 -8.86 -2.02 -13.39
C HIS A 166 -7.94 -0.93 -13.98
N PRO A 167 -8.24 0.37 -13.78
CA PRO A 167 -7.44 1.46 -14.33
C PRO A 167 -5.99 1.52 -13.80
N ALA A 168 -5.72 0.95 -12.65
CA ALA A 168 -4.35 0.73 -12.15
C ALA A 168 -3.96 -0.74 -12.38
N PRO A 169 -2.90 -1.02 -13.15
CA PRO A 169 -2.48 -2.37 -13.46
C PRO A 169 -1.76 -2.99 -12.25
N TYR A 170 -2.45 -3.86 -11.55
CA TYR A 170 -1.88 -4.71 -10.51
C TYR A 170 -1.72 -6.15 -11.02
N PRO A 171 -0.73 -6.90 -10.53
CA PRO A 171 -0.67 -8.33 -10.79
C PRO A 171 -1.87 -9.03 -10.14
N ILE A 172 -2.43 -9.99 -10.84
CA ILE A 172 -3.50 -10.87 -10.35
C ILE A 172 -2.89 -12.03 -9.57
#